data_cabb395d9e8d97441d1bef7ae896667b
#
_entry.id   cabb395d9e8d97441d1bef7ae896667b
#
_cell.length_a   1.000
_cell.length_b   1.000
_cell.length_c   1.000
_cell.angle_alpha   90.00
_cell.angle_beta   90.00
_cell.angle_gamma   90.00
#
_symmetry.space_group_name_H-M   'P 1'
#
loop_
_entity.id
_entity.type
_entity.pdbx_description
1 polymer ?
#
loop_
_entity_poly.entity_id
_entity_poly.type
_entity_poly.pdbx_seq_one_letter_code
_entity_poly.pdbx_strand_id
1 'polypeptide(L)'
;IVQTARLKQFDLLQTYDQPKTSQDIAVVAIDETAIEKYGQWPWKRDVLADIIWKLREAGAGIIVMPVLFSEADRLGGDMALAEALVDNGVVIAQTGTTSGVSRNAVPRGVAKIGDPIPFLLEWPGMLGPIPLLGENAEGVGVLNTFPEIDGVVRRMPLLMRIGNDTYPTLAVEVIRVATGAPSYQVKANQGGVEAIRVPGYPTVRTDPNSQIWLRWNKQFETKSVAADDLSFVLGKTVIIGSTAEGIGGIIATPQGAQYNYMPAAVTLQTVIDGDQIERPWWALLAELLTTAVLGIALVLLARFAPYWLVGIKILAFSGILVYGAYYAWTHYLYLLDITMPLATVILVGLHSVFNRFVSEYVQKQAIKKQFAGYCSPTVVRMLQENPAPVSYTHLTLPTMDSV
;
A
#
# COMPACT_ATOMS: atom_id res chain seq x y z
N ILE A 1 8.89 -13.96 -3.82
CA ILE A 1 8.42 -13.64 -5.19
C ILE A 1 6.92 -13.31 -5.19
N VAL A 2 6.02 -14.20 -4.72
CA VAL A 2 4.55 -13.97 -4.73
C VAL A 2 4.16 -12.74 -3.92
N GLN A 3 4.69 -12.59 -2.70
CA GLN A 3 4.43 -11.43 -1.86
C GLN A 3 4.89 -10.12 -2.53
N THR A 4 6.08 -10.12 -3.13
CA THR A 4 6.59 -8.96 -3.86
C THR A 4 5.69 -8.60 -5.07
N ALA A 5 5.21 -9.61 -5.82
CA ALA A 5 4.30 -9.39 -6.94
C ALA A 5 2.96 -8.78 -6.48
N ARG A 6 2.40 -9.25 -5.36
CA ARG A 6 1.20 -8.67 -4.74
C ARG A 6 1.40 -7.19 -4.37
N LEU A 7 2.54 -6.87 -3.74
CA LEU A 7 2.87 -5.49 -3.38
C LEU A 7 3.03 -4.61 -4.62
N LYS A 8 3.64 -5.12 -5.69
CA LYS A 8 3.75 -4.40 -6.97
C LYS A 8 2.41 -4.22 -7.69
N GLN A 9 1.48 -5.18 -7.55
CA GLN A 9 0.10 -4.99 -8.01
C GLN A 9 -0.56 -3.80 -7.29
N PHE A 10 -0.39 -3.69 -5.97
CA PHE A 10 -0.88 -2.56 -5.20
C PHE A 10 -0.29 -1.24 -5.71
N ASP A 11 1.05 -1.18 -5.89
CA ASP A 11 1.72 0.02 -6.41
C ASP A 11 1.14 0.42 -7.78
N LEU A 12 0.93 -0.56 -8.67
CA LEU A 12 0.36 -0.32 -9.99
C LEU A 12 -1.05 0.25 -9.91
N LEU A 13 -1.91 -0.28 -9.04
CA LEU A 13 -3.27 0.24 -8.84
C LEU A 13 -3.26 1.69 -8.34
N GLN A 14 -2.32 2.05 -7.46
CA GLN A 14 -2.14 3.43 -6.99
C GLN A 14 -1.80 4.42 -8.12
N THR A 15 -1.13 3.97 -9.18
CA THR A 15 -0.77 4.86 -10.30
C THR A 15 -1.97 5.32 -11.13
N TYR A 16 -3.10 4.60 -11.05
CA TYR A 16 -4.35 4.97 -11.72
C TYR A 16 -5.22 5.92 -10.89
N ASP A 17 -4.90 6.12 -9.61
CA ASP A 17 -5.63 7.05 -8.77
C ASP A 17 -5.30 8.50 -9.17
N GLN A 18 -6.35 9.30 -9.36
CA GLN A 18 -6.17 10.72 -9.62
C GLN A 18 -5.65 11.44 -8.37
N PRO A 19 -4.68 12.34 -8.50
CA PRO A 19 -4.22 13.17 -7.39
C PRO A 19 -5.38 13.98 -6.78
N LYS A 20 -5.47 14.00 -5.45
CA LYS A 20 -6.49 14.73 -4.70
C LYS A 20 -5.82 15.69 -3.72
N THR A 21 -5.98 16.98 -3.94
CA THR A 21 -5.47 18.01 -3.02
C THR A 21 -6.36 18.07 -1.78
N SER A 22 -5.74 17.98 -0.61
CA SER A 22 -6.42 18.10 0.67
C SER A 22 -6.97 19.51 0.88
N GLN A 23 -8.18 19.58 1.43
CA GLN A 23 -8.75 20.82 1.95
C GLN A 23 -8.63 20.90 3.49
N ASP A 24 -8.35 19.79 4.15
CA ASP A 24 -8.36 19.65 5.61
C ASP A 24 -6.97 19.73 6.22
N ILE A 25 -5.93 19.42 5.43
CA ILE A 25 -4.54 19.38 5.89
C ILE A 25 -3.69 20.31 5.02
N ALA A 26 -2.84 21.07 5.69
CA ALA A 26 -1.79 21.89 5.07
C ALA A 26 -0.43 21.51 5.65
N VAL A 27 0.62 21.72 4.87
CA VAL A 27 2.00 21.49 5.32
C VAL A 27 2.72 22.82 5.41
N VAL A 28 3.37 23.06 6.54
CA VAL A 28 4.27 24.19 6.73
C VAL A 28 5.69 23.64 6.79
N ALA A 29 6.49 23.95 5.78
CA ALA A 29 7.77 23.32 5.55
C ALA A 29 8.93 24.04 6.27
N ILE A 30 9.76 23.26 6.95
CA ILE A 30 11.11 23.66 7.34
C ILE A 30 12.00 23.37 6.12
N ASP A 31 12.10 24.34 5.24
CA ASP A 31 12.84 24.31 3.98
C ASP A 31 14.12 25.15 4.04
N GLU A 32 14.82 25.29 2.95
CA GLU A 32 16.05 26.07 2.84
C GLU A 32 15.82 27.55 3.21
N THR A 33 14.69 28.12 2.79
CA THR A 33 14.33 29.50 3.13
C THR A 33 14.15 29.69 4.64
N ALA A 34 13.58 28.68 5.29
CA ALA A 34 13.43 28.67 6.74
C ALA A 34 14.80 28.56 7.45
N ILE A 35 15.71 27.73 6.93
CA ILE A 35 17.06 27.62 7.46
C ILE A 35 17.84 28.92 7.29
N GLU A 36 17.71 29.62 6.17
CA GLU A 36 18.32 30.94 5.97
C GLU A 36 17.81 31.99 6.96
N LYS A 37 16.49 31.95 7.25
CA LYS A 37 15.84 32.94 8.16
C LYS A 37 16.11 32.67 9.63
N TYR A 38 16.02 31.42 10.07
CA TYR A 38 16.07 31.05 11.50
C TYR A 38 17.40 30.42 11.92
N GLY A 39 18.29 30.16 10.99
CA GLY A 39 19.59 29.53 11.23
C GLY A 39 19.58 28.01 11.11
N GLN A 40 20.69 27.38 11.45
CA GLN A 40 20.91 25.95 11.32
C GLN A 40 19.98 25.14 12.24
N TRP A 41 19.36 24.09 11.68
CA TRP A 41 18.59 23.10 12.45
C TRP A 41 19.52 22.17 13.29
N PRO A 42 19.12 21.73 14.51
CA PRO A 42 17.84 22.01 15.19
C PRO A 42 17.79 23.41 15.82
N TRP A 43 16.66 24.09 15.63
CA TRP A 43 16.45 25.42 16.19
C TRP A 43 16.23 25.37 17.69
N LYS A 44 16.54 26.49 18.35
CA LYS A 44 16.15 26.75 19.72
C LYS A 44 14.63 26.64 19.86
N ARG A 45 14.14 26.08 20.96
CA ARG A 45 12.70 25.83 21.15
C ARG A 45 11.86 27.08 21.22
N ASP A 46 12.44 28.23 21.56
CA ASP A 46 11.74 29.54 21.47
C ASP A 46 11.27 29.79 20.02
N VAL A 47 12.10 29.49 19.01
CA VAL A 47 11.74 29.65 17.60
C VAL A 47 10.54 28.77 17.24
N LEU A 48 10.50 27.53 17.75
CA LEU A 48 9.37 26.63 17.53
C LEU A 48 8.11 27.13 18.23
N ALA A 49 8.24 27.72 19.41
CA ALA A 49 7.14 28.38 20.12
C ALA A 49 6.57 29.55 19.32
N ASP A 50 7.43 30.41 18.78
CA ASP A 50 7.01 31.53 17.92
C ASP A 50 6.28 31.05 16.65
N ILE A 51 6.72 29.95 16.07
CA ILE A 51 6.07 29.33 14.92
C ILE A 51 4.66 28.82 15.29
N ILE A 52 4.49 28.20 16.45
CA ILE A 52 3.17 27.75 16.92
C ILE A 52 2.25 28.97 17.08
N TRP A 53 2.70 30.04 17.72
CA TRP A 53 1.91 31.27 17.90
C TRP A 53 1.50 31.88 16.55
N LYS A 54 2.43 31.98 15.57
CA LYS A 54 2.12 32.48 14.23
C LYS A 54 1.07 31.63 13.52
N LEU A 55 1.16 30.32 13.63
CA LEU A 55 0.19 29.39 13.01
C LEU A 55 -1.18 29.53 13.68
N ARG A 56 -1.23 29.76 15.01
CA ARG A 56 -2.49 29.99 15.71
C ARG A 56 -3.11 31.36 15.33
N GLU A 57 -2.31 32.40 15.23
CA GLU A 57 -2.75 33.71 14.73
C GLU A 57 -3.28 33.65 13.31
N ALA A 58 -2.66 32.80 12.44
CA ALA A 58 -3.15 32.55 11.10
C ALA A 58 -4.40 31.63 11.04
N GLY A 59 -4.89 31.15 12.19
CA GLY A 59 -6.13 30.39 12.34
C GLY A 59 -5.97 28.89 12.10
N ALA A 60 -4.78 28.32 12.30
CA ALA A 60 -4.59 26.86 12.25
C ALA A 60 -5.49 26.16 13.28
N GLY A 61 -6.15 25.08 12.88
CA GLY A 61 -7.01 24.28 13.75
C GLY A 61 -6.20 23.41 14.72
N ILE A 62 -5.46 22.45 14.20
CA ILE A 62 -4.55 21.60 14.97
C ILE A 62 -3.16 21.71 14.35
N ILE A 63 -2.13 21.73 15.20
CA ILE A 63 -0.74 21.79 14.76
C ILE A 63 -0.08 20.46 15.11
N VAL A 64 0.50 19.80 14.12
CA VAL A 64 1.21 18.53 14.28
C VAL A 64 2.69 18.77 14.10
N MET A 65 3.45 18.43 15.13
CA MET A 65 4.91 18.54 15.10
C MET A 65 5.54 17.13 15.11
N PRO A 66 5.88 16.54 13.95
CA PRO A 66 6.55 15.25 13.87
C PRO A 66 8.04 15.38 14.22
N VAL A 67 8.33 16.04 15.33
CA VAL A 67 9.67 16.32 15.86
C VAL A 67 9.79 15.67 17.24
N LEU A 68 10.92 15.03 17.51
CA LEU A 68 11.18 14.36 18.77
C LEU A 68 11.84 15.33 19.77
N PHE A 69 11.21 15.48 20.93
CA PHE A 69 11.68 16.31 22.03
C PHE A 69 12.13 15.46 23.23
N SER A 70 12.93 14.43 22.97
CA SER A 70 13.31 13.42 23.98
C SER A 70 14.37 13.89 24.99
N GLU A 71 14.98 15.03 24.75
CA GLU A 71 16.01 15.63 25.61
C GLU A 71 15.73 17.11 25.83
N ALA A 72 16.24 17.67 26.93
CA ALA A 72 16.16 19.10 27.19
C ALA A 72 16.92 19.91 26.13
N ASP A 73 16.42 21.05 25.80
CA ASP A 73 17.08 21.94 24.83
C ASP A 73 18.38 22.52 25.41
N ARG A 74 19.49 22.23 24.73
CA ARG A 74 20.80 22.78 25.12
C ARG A 74 20.90 24.28 25.00
N LEU A 75 20.08 24.89 24.15
CA LEU A 75 20.02 26.31 23.90
C LEU A 75 18.98 27.03 24.79
N GLY A 76 18.19 26.26 25.54
CA GLY A 76 17.05 26.73 26.33
C GLY A 76 15.77 26.82 25.49
N GLY A 77 14.68 27.37 26.09
CA GLY A 77 13.41 27.54 25.38
C GLY A 77 12.37 26.44 25.66
N ASP A 78 12.69 25.42 26.48
CA ASP A 78 11.73 24.39 26.87
C ASP A 78 10.45 24.98 27.51
N MET A 79 10.59 26.00 28.35
CA MET A 79 9.45 26.67 29.00
C MET A 79 8.60 27.42 27.96
N ALA A 80 9.23 28.18 27.06
CA ALA A 80 8.50 28.90 26.02
C ALA A 80 7.74 27.95 25.09
N LEU A 81 8.36 26.82 24.72
CA LEU A 81 7.68 25.78 23.92
C LEU A 81 6.52 25.17 24.73
N ALA A 82 6.73 24.83 26.01
CA ALA A 82 5.68 24.28 26.85
C ALA A 82 4.46 25.22 26.95
N GLU A 83 4.69 26.54 27.13
CA GLU A 83 3.62 27.53 27.12
C GLU A 83 2.89 27.58 25.77
N ALA A 84 3.62 27.48 24.65
CA ALA A 84 3.02 27.48 23.33
C ALA A 84 2.23 26.19 23.02
N LEU A 85 2.50 25.07 23.71
CA LEU A 85 1.74 23.85 23.58
C LEU A 85 0.38 23.87 24.26
N VAL A 86 0.24 24.60 25.36
CA VAL A 86 -0.99 24.63 26.19
C VAL A 86 -2.15 25.25 25.42
N ASP A 87 -3.31 24.59 25.39
CA ASP A 87 -4.57 25.02 24.80
C ASP A 87 -4.49 25.49 23.32
N ASN A 88 -3.44 25.08 22.64
CA ASN A 88 -3.19 25.46 21.24
C ASN A 88 -3.40 24.33 20.23
N GLY A 89 -4.01 23.20 20.61
CA GLY A 89 -4.29 22.09 19.69
C GLY A 89 -3.03 21.46 19.14
N VAL A 90 -1.94 21.37 19.93
CA VAL A 90 -0.66 20.87 19.43
C VAL A 90 -0.48 19.39 19.75
N VAL A 91 -0.16 18.61 18.72
CA VAL A 91 0.18 17.19 18.81
C VAL A 91 1.67 17.01 18.47
N ILE A 92 2.43 16.44 19.41
CA ILE A 92 3.87 16.18 19.26
C ILE A 92 4.16 14.70 19.08
N ALA A 93 5.41 14.37 18.70
CA ALA A 93 5.80 13.01 18.37
C ALA A 93 6.50 12.28 19.50
N GLN A 94 6.33 10.95 19.51
CA GLN A 94 7.18 9.97 20.17
C GLN A 94 7.59 8.88 19.18
N THR A 95 8.64 8.10 19.49
CA THR A 95 9.16 7.10 18.57
C THR A 95 9.48 5.78 19.25
N GLY A 96 9.05 4.66 18.66
CA GLY A 96 9.48 3.33 19.05
C GLY A 96 10.96 3.12 18.74
N THR A 97 11.65 2.38 19.61
CA THR A 97 13.07 2.06 19.48
C THR A 97 13.32 0.58 19.38
N THR A 98 14.35 0.20 18.65
CA THR A 98 14.83 -1.20 18.55
C THR A 98 15.79 -1.58 19.68
N SER A 99 16.30 -0.60 20.41
CA SER A 99 17.25 -0.80 21.50
C SER A 99 16.64 -1.32 22.81
N GLY A 100 15.30 -1.39 22.90
CA GLY A 100 14.60 -1.74 24.13
C GLY A 100 14.59 -0.67 25.22
N VAL A 101 15.18 0.51 24.94
CA VAL A 101 15.18 1.63 25.87
C VAL A 101 13.85 2.34 25.83
N SER A 102 13.21 2.50 26.98
CA SER A 102 12.01 3.32 27.13
C SER A 102 12.33 4.50 28.07
N ARG A 103 12.02 5.72 27.58
CA ARG A 103 12.17 6.95 28.36
C ARG A 103 11.04 7.91 28.03
N ASN A 104 10.37 8.41 29.06
CA ASN A 104 9.29 9.38 28.96
C ASN A 104 8.17 8.96 27.96
N ALA A 105 7.96 7.66 27.79
CA ALA A 105 6.90 7.14 26.95
C ALA A 105 5.52 7.60 27.45
N VAL A 106 4.68 8.06 26.56
CA VAL A 106 3.33 8.55 26.87
C VAL A 106 2.30 7.56 26.31
N PRO A 107 1.92 6.52 27.09
CA PRO A 107 0.88 5.60 26.70
C PRO A 107 -0.48 6.27 26.75
N ARG A 108 -1.41 5.79 25.95
CA ARG A 108 -2.80 6.25 25.99
C ARG A 108 -3.72 5.10 26.33
N GLY A 109 -4.55 5.28 27.34
CA GLY A 109 -5.56 4.30 27.71
C GLY A 109 -6.56 4.08 26.57
N VAL A 110 -6.98 2.83 26.40
CA VAL A 110 -7.91 2.42 25.35
C VAL A 110 -9.08 1.62 25.94
N ALA A 111 -10.30 1.94 25.50
CA ALA A 111 -11.46 1.11 25.80
C ALA A 111 -11.46 -0.10 24.85
N LYS A 112 -11.37 -1.32 25.41
CA LYS A 112 -11.19 -2.56 24.67
C LYS A 112 -12.49 -3.37 24.60
N ILE A 113 -12.83 -3.84 23.40
CA ILE A 113 -13.82 -4.90 23.18
C ILE A 113 -13.01 -6.08 22.61
N GLY A 114 -12.88 -7.15 23.36
CA GLY A 114 -11.91 -8.23 23.11
C GLY A 114 -10.50 -7.87 23.59
N ASP A 115 -9.51 -8.67 23.19
CA ASP A 115 -8.09 -8.41 23.51
C ASP A 115 -7.29 -8.08 22.24
N PRO A 116 -6.98 -6.79 21.99
CA PRO A 116 -6.19 -6.39 20.84
C PRO A 116 -4.67 -6.59 21.03
N ILE A 117 -4.18 -6.69 22.26
CA ILE A 117 -2.76 -6.66 22.60
C ILE A 117 -1.92 -7.67 21.82
N PRO A 118 -2.30 -8.96 21.69
CA PRO A 118 -1.48 -9.95 20.98
C PRO A 118 -1.29 -9.65 19.49
N PHE A 119 -2.15 -8.83 18.91
CA PHE A 119 -2.19 -8.53 17.48
C PHE A 119 -1.50 -7.22 17.09
N LEU A 120 -1.34 -6.31 18.07
CA LEU A 120 -0.70 -5.02 17.80
C LEU A 120 0.79 -5.20 17.52
N LEU A 121 1.30 -4.38 16.60
CA LEU A 121 2.74 -4.31 16.33
C LEU A 121 3.49 -3.84 17.58
N GLU A 122 4.52 -4.59 17.95
CA GLU A 122 5.30 -4.36 19.16
C GLU A 122 6.60 -3.64 18.85
N TRP A 123 6.92 -2.64 19.67
CA TRP A 123 8.26 -2.08 19.75
C TRP A 123 8.95 -2.50 21.04
N PRO A 124 10.26 -2.78 21.01
CA PRO A 124 11.02 -3.12 22.22
C PRO A 124 11.09 -2.00 23.25
N GLY A 125 11.02 -0.74 22.81
CA GLY A 125 11.05 0.46 23.66
C GLY A 125 10.43 1.68 23.00
N MET A 126 10.30 2.78 23.74
CA MET A 126 9.74 4.05 23.29
C MET A 126 10.52 5.24 23.84
N LEU A 127 10.84 6.20 22.97
CA LEU A 127 11.33 7.51 23.39
C LEU A 127 10.20 8.55 23.22
N GLY A 128 9.71 9.03 24.35
CA GLY A 128 8.75 10.11 24.44
C GLY A 128 9.42 11.47 24.61
N PRO A 129 8.62 12.55 24.58
CA PRO A 129 9.08 13.90 24.87
C PRO A 129 9.51 14.03 26.33
N ILE A 130 10.29 15.08 26.66
CA ILE A 130 10.56 15.40 28.07
C ILE A 130 9.22 15.66 28.80
N PRO A 131 9.11 15.34 30.11
CA PRO A 131 7.85 15.44 30.84
C PRO A 131 7.18 16.82 30.70
N LEU A 132 7.94 17.89 30.78
CA LEU A 132 7.45 19.25 30.63
C LEU A 132 6.67 19.47 29.33
N LEU A 133 7.13 18.91 28.21
CA LEU A 133 6.46 19.06 26.91
C LEU A 133 5.34 18.02 26.73
N GLY A 134 5.55 16.79 27.21
CA GLY A 134 4.55 15.73 27.10
C GLY A 134 3.28 15.99 27.90
N GLU A 135 3.39 16.67 29.05
CA GLU A 135 2.28 17.05 29.92
C GLU A 135 1.49 18.25 29.39
N ASN A 136 2.17 19.15 28.68
CA ASN A 136 1.56 20.39 28.16
C ASN A 136 1.06 20.23 26.70
N ALA A 137 1.46 19.19 25.97
CA ALA A 137 0.91 18.91 24.65
C ALA A 137 -0.49 18.28 24.77
N GLU A 138 -1.41 18.68 23.92
CA GLU A 138 -2.75 18.08 23.89
C GLU A 138 -2.77 16.65 23.39
N GLY A 139 -1.77 16.28 22.60
CA GLY A 139 -1.58 14.92 22.11
C GLY A 139 -0.12 14.52 21.93
N VAL A 140 0.16 13.21 22.15
CA VAL A 140 1.47 12.61 21.86
C VAL A 140 1.24 11.35 21.04
N GLY A 141 1.71 11.34 19.79
CA GLY A 141 1.49 10.24 18.87
C GLY A 141 2.78 9.63 18.34
N VAL A 142 2.73 8.35 17.95
CA VAL A 142 3.90 7.64 17.42
C VAL A 142 4.15 8.00 15.95
N LEU A 143 5.41 8.27 15.63
CA LEU A 143 5.87 8.68 14.30
C LEU A 143 6.30 7.52 13.41
N ASN A 144 6.62 6.36 13.99
CA ASN A 144 7.20 5.24 13.25
C ASN A 144 6.34 4.73 12.09
N THR A 145 7.03 4.38 11.02
CA THR A 145 6.47 3.64 9.89
C THR A 145 6.93 2.18 9.92
N PHE A 146 6.17 1.30 9.27
CA PHE A 146 6.53 -0.11 9.09
C PHE A 146 6.62 -0.40 7.59
N PRO A 147 7.82 -0.26 6.99
CA PRO A 147 8.01 -0.62 5.59
C PRO A 147 7.73 -2.10 5.34
N GLU A 148 7.23 -2.42 4.16
CA GLU A 148 7.08 -3.80 3.69
C GLU A 148 8.46 -4.44 3.41
N ILE A 149 8.46 -5.72 3.07
CA ILE A 149 9.69 -6.50 2.82
C ILE A 149 10.62 -5.88 1.76
N ASP A 150 10.08 -5.05 0.88
CA ASP A 150 10.82 -4.32 -0.16
C ASP A 150 11.22 -2.88 0.24
N GLY A 151 11.05 -2.53 1.51
CA GLY A 151 11.39 -1.22 2.07
C GLY A 151 10.37 -0.11 1.79
N VAL A 152 9.25 -0.41 1.11
CA VAL A 152 8.23 0.58 0.71
C VAL A 152 7.12 0.65 1.77
N VAL A 153 6.75 1.86 2.17
CA VAL A 153 5.65 2.11 3.12
C VAL A 153 4.32 2.13 2.36
N ARG A 154 3.47 1.14 2.61
CA ARG A 154 2.13 1.03 1.99
C ARG A 154 1.01 1.04 3.00
N ARG A 155 1.30 0.59 4.22
CA ARG A 155 0.36 0.52 5.34
C ARG A 155 0.89 1.30 6.52
N MET A 156 -0.02 1.80 7.33
CA MET A 156 0.33 2.42 8.59
C MET A 156 -0.48 1.78 9.72
N PRO A 157 0.16 1.42 10.83
CA PRO A 157 -0.56 1.04 12.03
C PRO A 157 -1.27 2.27 12.59
N LEU A 158 -2.44 2.08 13.14
CA LEU A 158 -3.15 3.13 13.90
C LEU A 158 -2.78 3.07 15.38
N LEU A 159 -2.49 1.85 15.87
CA LEU A 159 -2.04 1.59 17.24
C LEU A 159 -0.83 0.67 17.23
N MET A 160 0.03 0.86 18.22
CA MET A 160 1.18 0.02 18.52
C MET A 160 1.21 -0.30 20.01
N ARG A 161 2.06 -1.26 20.43
CA ARG A 161 2.23 -1.61 21.83
C ARG A 161 3.70 -1.67 22.26
N ILE A 162 3.89 -1.51 23.55
CA ILE A 162 5.10 -1.92 24.26
C ILE A 162 4.62 -2.69 25.50
N GLY A 163 4.92 -3.98 25.54
CA GLY A 163 4.31 -4.84 26.54
C GLY A 163 2.78 -4.80 26.47
N ASN A 164 2.13 -4.34 27.54
CA ASN A 164 0.67 -4.21 27.62
C ASN A 164 0.16 -2.78 27.38
N ASP A 165 1.06 -1.82 27.25
CA ASP A 165 0.69 -0.43 27.01
C ASP A 165 0.45 -0.17 25.52
N THR A 166 -0.54 0.67 25.21
CA THR A 166 -0.92 1.03 23.84
C THR A 166 -0.53 2.46 23.53
N TYR A 167 -0.09 2.66 22.29
CA TYR A 167 0.42 3.93 21.78
C TYR A 167 -0.26 4.25 20.44
N PRO A 168 -1.05 5.35 20.37
CA PRO A 168 -1.65 5.79 19.12
C PRO A 168 -0.58 6.40 18.20
N THR A 169 -0.79 6.28 16.88
CA THR A 169 -0.01 7.06 15.92
C THR A 169 -0.44 8.51 15.90
N LEU A 170 0.39 9.38 15.30
CA LEU A 170 0.07 10.82 15.17
C LEU A 170 -1.32 11.05 14.57
N ALA A 171 -1.69 10.30 13.54
CA ALA A 171 -3.00 10.46 12.89
C ALA A 171 -4.18 10.19 13.84
N VAL A 172 -4.12 9.13 14.64
CA VAL A 172 -5.18 8.81 15.62
C VAL A 172 -5.23 9.85 16.73
N GLU A 173 -4.08 10.32 17.20
CA GLU A 173 -3.99 11.32 18.25
C GLU A 173 -4.51 12.67 17.77
N VAL A 174 -4.24 13.06 16.52
CA VAL A 174 -4.83 14.26 15.90
C VAL A 174 -6.36 14.19 15.90
N ILE A 175 -6.94 13.07 15.50
CA ILE A 175 -8.40 12.87 15.48
C ILE A 175 -8.96 12.95 16.92
N ARG A 176 -8.26 12.35 17.89
CA ARG A 176 -8.66 12.42 19.31
C ARG A 176 -8.69 13.86 19.81
N VAL A 177 -7.66 14.64 19.52
CA VAL A 177 -7.59 16.06 19.89
C VAL A 177 -8.68 16.86 19.17
N ALA A 178 -8.86 16.65 17.86
CA ALA A 178 -9.87 17.32 17.05
C ALA A 178 -11.31 17.12 17.58
N THR A 179 -11.59 15.94 18.11
CA THR A 179 -12.92 15.60 18.64
C THR A 179 -13.07 15.91 20.14
N GLY A 180 -12.01 16.32 20.82
CA GLY A 180 -12.00 16.48 22.28
C GLY A 180 -12.22 15.16 23.03
N ALA A 181 -12.00 14.02 22.39
CA ALA A 181 -12.24 12.72 22.99
C ALA A 181 -11.19 12.40 24.07
N PRO A 182 -11.60 11.82 25.22
CA PRO A 182 -10.67 11.49 26.30
C PRO A 182 -9.77 10.28 25.95
N SER A 183 -10.25 9.39 25.10
CA SER A 183 -9.57 8.14 24.70
C SER A 183 -10.14 7.62 23.39
N TYR A 184 -9.67 6.47 22.93
CA TYR A 184 -10.20 5.76 21.77
C TYR A 184 -10.65 4.34 22.14
N GLN A 185 -11.41 3.73 21.26
CA GLN A 185 -11.99 2.40 21.41
C GLN A 185 -11.38 1.45 20.37
N VAL A 186 -11.05 0.23 20.80
CA VAL A 186 -10.54 -0.82 19.92
C VAL A 186 -11.45 -2.03 20.01
N LYS A 187 -11.87 -2.52 18.86
CA LYS A 187 -12.60 -3.78 18.74
C LYS A 187 -11.69 -4.84 18.16
N ALA A 188 -11.53 -5.95 18.87
CA ALA A 188 -10.77 -7.12 18.45
C ALA A 188 -11.58 -8.40 18.66
N ASN A 189 -11.28 -9.42 17.87
CA ASN A 189 -11.81 -10.76 17.97
C ASN A 189 -10.67 -11.80 17.99
N GLN A 190 -10.98 -13.08 17.82
CA GLN A 190 -9.98 -14.16 17.77
C GLN A 190 -9.06 -14.07 16.53
N GLY A 191 -9.46 -13.37 15.48
CA GLY A 191 -8.70 -13.20 14.24
C GLY A 191 -7.83 -11.93 14.20
N GLY A 192 -7.96 -11.05 15.21
CA GLY A 192 -7.21 -9.80 15.26
C GLY A 192 -8.03 -8.56 15.58
N VAL A 193 -7.44 -7.40 15.36
CA VAL A 193 -8.13 -6.11 15.45
C VAL A 193 -9.10 -5.99 14.27
N GLU A 194 -10.33 -5.54 14.53
CA GLU A 194 -11.32 -5.29 13.48
C GLU A 194 -11.42 -3.80 13.13
N ALA A 195 -11.41 -2.97 14.16
CA ALA A 195 -11.65 -1.55 14.00
C ALA A 195 -11.17 -0.73 15.20
N ILE A 196 -10.90 0.55 14.90
CA ILE A 196 -10.62 1.58 15.89
C ILE A 196 -11.66 2.68 15.73
N ARG A 197 -12.09 3.23 16.85
CA ARG A 197 -13.02 4.34 16.90
C ARG A 197 -12.54 5.41 17.88
N VAL A 198 -12.51 6.64 17.43
CA VAL A 198 -12.44 7.80 18.30
C VAL A 198 -13.86 8.30 18.54
N PRO A 199 -14.32 8.52 19.81
CA PRO A 199 -15.64 9.09 20.06
C PRO A 199 -15.84 10.40 19.31
N GLY A 200 -17.00 10.54 18.65
CA GLY A 200 -17.27 11.70 17.79
C GLY A 200 -16.74 11.58 16.35
N TYR A 201 -16.04 10.47 16.02
CA TYR A 201 -15.52 10.20 14.70
C TYR A 201 -16.04 8.85 14.13
N PRO A 202 -16.14 8.70 12.79
CA PRO A 202 -16.50 7.41 12.20
C PRO A 202 -15.52 6.30 12.58
N THR A 203 -16.04 5.06 12.62
CA THR A 203 -15.22 3.88 12.92
C THR A 203 -14.30 3.56 11.74
N VAL A 204 -13.01 3.39 12.01
CA VAL A 204 -12.00 3.02 11.03
C VAL A 204 -11.76 1.52 11.10
N ARG A 205 -12.03 0.80 10.00
CA ARG A 205 -11.70 -0.62 9.88
C ARG A 205 -10.22 -0.80 9.66
N THR A 206 -9.64 -1.85 10.22
CA THR A 206 -8.21 -2.15 10.11
C THR A 206 -7.99 -3.60 9.68
N ASP A 207 -6.77 -3.91 9.31
CA ASP A 207 -6.31 -5.29 9.24
C ASP A 207 -6.13 -5.89 10.66
N PRO A 208 -5.88 -7.20 10.79
CA PRO A 208 -5.71 -7.84 12.10
C PRO A 208 -4.63 -7.21 13.00
N ASN A 209 -3.66 -6.53 12.42
CA ASN A 209 -2.55 -5.89 13.15
C ASN A 209 -2.78 -4.39 13.40
N SER A 210 -4.05 -3.93 13.31
CA SER A 210 -4.39 -2.51 13.48
C SER A 210 -3.79 -1.59 12.41
N GLN A 211 -3.52 -2.10 11.20
CA GLN A 211 -2.99 -1.32 10.09
C GLN A 211 -4.09 -0.99 9.08
N ILE A 212 -3.91 0.15 8.39
CA ILE A 212 -4.71 0.52 7.22
C ILE A 212 -3.80 0.64 5.99
N TRP A 213 -4.34 0.27 4.83
CA TRP A 213 -3.69 0.55 3.55
C TRP A 213 -3.88 2.01 3.20
N LEU A 214 -2.78 2.68 2.86
CA LEU A 214 -2.79 4.10 2.55
C LEU A 214 -3.13 4.34 1.09
N ARG A 215 -3.92 5.37 0.84
CA ARG A 215 -4.17 5.88 -0.49
C ARG A 215 -3.22 7.04 -0.78
N TRP A 216 -2.14 6.75 -1.51
CA TRP A 216 -1.03 7.66 -1.73
C TRP A 216 -1.29 8.78 -2.75
N ASN A 217 -2.52 8.90 -3.27
CA ASN A 217 -2.91 9.97 -4.19
C ASN A 217 -3.12 11.35 -3.55
N LYS A 218 -2.83 11.50 -2.26
CA LYS A 218 -3.05 12.74 -1.52
C LYS A 218 -1.96 13.76 -1.78
N GLN A 219 -2.36 14.98 -2.04
CA GLN A 219 -1.48 16.15 -2.18
C GLN A 219 -1.83 17.19 -1.12
N PHE A 220 -0.83 17.90 -0.63
CA PHE A 220 -0.99 18.90 0.44
C PHE A 220 -0.41 20.23 -0.03
N GLU A 221 -1.19 21.31 0.15
CA GLU A 221 -0.67 22.66 -0.03
C GLU A 221 0.48 22.88 0.94
N THR A 222 1.64 23.26 0.41
CA THR A 222 2.88 23.38 1.18
C THR A 222 3.47 24.77 0.97
N LYS A 223 3.78 25.48 2.06
CA LYS A 223 4.55 26.72 2.03
C LYS A 223 5.63 26.68 3.13
N SER A 224 6.68 27.50 2.96
CA SER A 224 7.73 27.67 3.96
C SER A 224 7.16 28.20 5.28
N VAL A 225 7.68 27.72 6.40
CA VAL A 225 7.42 28.31 7.73
C VAL A 225 7.95 29.75 7.83
N ALA A 226 8.88 30.11 6.97
CA ALA A 226 9.43 31.47 6.85
C ALA A 226 8.53 32.43 6.06
N ALA A 227 7.46 31.95 5.43
CA ALA A 227 6.54 32.76 4.64
C ALA A 227 5.85 33.84 5.51
N ASP A 228 5.63 35.01 4.93
CA ASP A 228 4.94 36.10 5.60
C ASP A 228 3.42 35.88 5.64
N ASP A 229 2.85 35.24 4.60
CA ASP A 229 1.44 34.91 4.52
C ASP A 229 1.21 33.41 4.78
N LEU A 230 0.63 33.10 5.92
CA LEU A 230 0.21 31.77 6.34
C LEU A 230 -1.32 31.60 6.33
N SER A 231 -2.07 32.47 5.67
CA SER A 231 -3.55 32.42 5.63
C SER A 231 -4.10 31.09 5.07
N PHE A 232 -3.32 30.36 4.27
CA PHE A 232 -3.70 29.06 3.71
C PHE A 232 -3.94 27.95 4.76
N VAL A 233 -3.50 28.16 6.01
CA VAL A 233 -3.68 27.21 7.12
C VAL A 233 -5.02 27.41 7.87
N LEU A 234 -5.79 28.42 7.54
CA LEU A 234 -7.03 28.76 8.23
C LEU A 234 -7.99 27.56 8.34
N GLY A 235 -8.32 27.17 9.56
CA GLY A 235 -9.22 26.06 9.88
C GLY A 235 -8.67 24.65 9.59
N LYS A 236 -7.44 24.54 9.07
CA LYS A 236 -6.85 23.24 8.69
C LYS A 236 -6.01 22.64 9.82
N THR A 237 -5.81 21.33 9.73
CA THR A 237 -4.73 20.67 10.46
C THR A 237 -3.41 20.97 9.75
N VAL A 238 -2.44 21.51 10.49
CA VAL A 238 -1.15 21.94 9.95
C VAL A 238 -0.07 20.95 10.38
N ILE A 239 0.64 20.36 9.42
CA ILE A 239 1.79 19.51 9.72
C ILE A 239 3.07 20.29 9.45
N ILE A 240 3.92 20.42 10.48
CA ILE A 240 5.24 21.04 10.35
C ILE A 240 6.21 19.98 9.83
N GLY A 241 6.51 20.01 8.54
CA GLY A 241 7.33 19.02 7.86
C GLY A 241 8.73 19.52 7.54
N SER A 242 9.78 18.69 7.74
CA SER A 242 11.14 19.05 7.32
C SER A 242 11.35 18.63 5.87
N THR A 243 11.69 19.60 5.03
CA THR A 243 11.95 19.38 3.58
C THR A 243 13.35 19.83 3.16
N ALA A 244 14.06 20.60 3.99
CA ALA A 244 15.41 21.05 3.67
C ALA A 244 16.39 19.86 3.57
N GLU A 245 17.36 20.00 2.68
CA GLU A 245 18.41 18.99 2.46
C GLU A 245 19.21 18.74 3.75
N GLY A 246 19.41 17.46 4.06
CA GLY A 246 20.17 17.02 5.24
C GLY A 246 19.35 16.95 6.54
N ILE A 247 18.14 17.50 6.62
CA ILE A 247 17.24 17.36 7.77
C ILE A 247 15.92 16.68 7.45
N GLY A 248 15.44 16.77 6.21
CA GLY A 248 14.28 16.05 5.72
C GLY A 248 14.58 14.57 5.49
N GLY A 249 14.14 13.67 6.37
CA GLY A 249 14.24 12.24 6.10
C GLY A 249 13.38 11.85 4.89
N ILE A 250 13.87 10.90 4.08
CA ILE A 250 13.16 10.40 2.89
C ILE A 250 12.78 8.94 3.11
N ILE A 251 11.58 8.58 2.70
CA ILE A 251 11.06 7.21 2.72
C ILE A 251 10.62 6.78 1.32
N ALA A 252 10.67 5.47 1.05
CA ALA A 252 10.14 4.91 -0.17
C ALA A 252 8.62 4.66 -0.03
N THR A 253 7.86 5.10 -1.03
CA THR A 253 6.40 4.94 -1.12
C THR A 253 6.00 4.40 -2.50
N PRO A 254 4.76 3.96 -2.72
CA PRO A 254 4.28 3.56 -4.04
C PRO A 254 4.41 4.64 -5.13
N GLN A 255 4.43 5.91 -4.75
CA GLN A 255 4.62 7.05 -5.65
C GLN A 255 6.06 7.56 -5.70
N GLY A 256 7.02 6.78 -5.21
CA GLY A 256 8.44 7.16 -5.18
C GLY A 256 8.90 7.66 -3.81
N ALA A 257 9.99 8.40 -3.82
CA ALA A 257 10.57 8.97 -2.60
C ALA A 257 9.72 10.13 -2.08
N GLN A 258 9.39 10.10 -0.79
CA GLN A 258 8.60 11.13 -0.11
C GLN A 258 9.25 11.50 1.22
N TYR A 259 8.93 12.67 1.75
CA TYR A 259 9.41 13.10 3.07
C TYR A 259 8.82 12.25 4.20
N ASN A 260 9.56 12.11 5.28
CA ASN A 260 9.24 11.24 6.42
C ASN A 260 7.95 11.61 7.19
N TYR A 261 7.44 12.83 7.05
CA TYR A 261 6.15 13.24 7.63
C TYR A 261 4.94 12.81 6.79
N MET A 262 5.15 12.50 5.49
CA MET A 262 4.06 12.17 4.57
C MET A 262 3.20 10.98 4.99
N PRO A 263 3.73 9.89 5.58
CA PRO A 263 2.88 8.80 6.07
C PRO A 263 1.85 9.24 7.09
N ALA A 264 2.22 10.13 8.02
CA ALA A 264 1.30 10.68 9.00
C ALA A 264 0.22 11.53 8.33
N ALA A 265 0.61 12.41 7.38
CA ALA A 265 -0.29 13.24 6.61
C ALA A 265 -1.28 12.42 5.76
N VAL A 266 -0.76 11.45 5.01
CA VAL A 266 -1.57 10.55 4.16
C VAL A 266 -2.49 9.67 5.00
N THR A 267 -2.01 9.14 6.13
CA THR A 267 -2.83 8.36 7.07
C THR A 267 -4.01 9.19 7.57
N LEU A 268 -3.73 10.39 8.06
CA LEU A 268 -4.76 11.29 8.57
C LEU A 268 -5.78 11.64 7.48
N GLN A 269 -5.32 12.02 6.29
CA GLN A 269 -6.22 12.34 5.17
C GLN A 269 -7.03 11.14 4.69
N THR A 270 -6.43 9.93 4.64
CA THR A 270 -7.14 8.70 4.28
C THR A 270 -8.26 8.41 5.27
N VAL A 271 -8.02 8.65 6.56
CA VAL A 271 -9.03 8.47 7.60
C VAL A 271 -10.10 9.57 7.53
N ILE A 272 -9.73 10.83 7.28
CA ILE A 272 -10.69 11.95 7.12
C ILE A 272 -11.60 11.70 5.92
N ASP A 273 -11.05 11.31 4.78
CA ASP A 273 -11.81 11.02 3.57
C ASP A 273 -12.67 9.74 3.69
N GLY A 274 -12.35 8.84 4.62
CA GLY A 274 -12.98 7.53 4.76
C GLY A 274 -12.74 6.62 3.54
N ASP A 275 -11.68 6.89 2.78
CA ASP A 275 -11.35 6.20 1.53
C ASP A 275 -10.18 5.20 1.70
N GLN A 276 -10.07 4.61 2.90
CA GLN A 276 -9.11 3.54 3.15
C GLN A 276 -9.36 2.34 2.25
N ILE A 277 -8.28 1.76 1.77
CA ILE A 277 -8.33 0.55 0.96
C ILE A 277 -8.58 -0.64 1.88
N GLU A 278 -9.62 -1.41 1.59
CA GLU A 278 -9.99 -2.59 2.38
C GLU A 278 -9.62 -3.89 1.65
N ARG A 279 -9.20 -4.88 2.44
CA ARG A 279 -9.13 -6.27 2.00
C ARG A 279 -10.23 -7.07 2.68
N PRO A 280 -11.37 -7.34 2.00
CA PRO A 280 -12.51 -8.03 2.61
C PRO A 280 -12.12 -9.41 3.14
N TRP A 281 -12.75 -9.87 4.21
CA TRP A 281 -12.50 -11.19 4.82
C TRP A 281 -12.71 -12.36 3.85
N TRP A 282 -13.59 -12.20 2.87
CA TRP A 282 -13.88 -13.21 1.84
C TRP A 282 -12.88 -13.19 0.67
N ALA A 283 -12.01 -12.17 0.57
CA ALA A 283 -11.10 -11.98 -0.57
C ALA A 283 -10.20 -13.20 -0.81
N LEU A 284 -9.61 -13.75 0.25
CA LEU A 284 -8.75 -14.93 0.13
C LEU A 284 -9.51 -16.14 -0.48
N LEU A 285 -10.73 -16.40 -0.01
CA LEU A 285 -11.55 -17.50 -0.55
C LEU A 285 -11.91 -17.25 -2.02
N ALA A 286 -12.30 -16.04 -2.37
CA ALA A 286 -12.60 -15.66 -3.75
C ALA A 286 -11.38 -15.83 -4.68
N GLU A 287 -10.21 -15.42 -4.24
CA GLU A 287 -8.94 -15.57 -4.97
C GLU A 287 -8.59 -17.05 -5.21
N LEU A 288 -8.73 -17.90 -4.18
CA LEU A 288 -8.49 -19.34 -4.29
C LEU A 288 -9.50 -20.02 -5.24
N LEU A 289 -10.79 -19.71 -5.10
CA LEU A 289 -11.83 -20.23 -5.99
C LEU A 289 -11.61 -19.78 -7.44
N THR A 290 -11.28 -18.51 -7.67
CA THR A 290 -10.98 -17.98 -8.99
C THR A 290 -9.78 -18.69 -9.59
N THR A 291 -8.72 -18.93 -8.81
CA THR A 291 -7.53 -19.68 -9.24
C THR A 291 -7.90 -21.10 -9.68
N ALA A 292 -8.68 -21.81 -8.87
CA ALA A 292 -9.10 -23.19 -9.17
C ALA A 292 -10.02 -23.25 -10.39
N VAL A 293 -11.05 -22.40 -10.45
CA VAL A 293 -12.02 -22.36 -11.56
C VAL A 293 -11.35 -22.02 -12.88
N LEU A 294 -10.48 -21.01 -12.91
CA LEU A 294 -9.77 -20.62 -14.14
C LEU A 294 -8.75 -21.68 -14.57
N GLY A 295 -8.03 -22.30 -13.62
CA GLY A 295 -7.12 -23.40 -13.92
C GLY A 295 -7.85 -24.60 -14.57
N ILE A 296 -8.96 -25.04 -13.97
CA ILE A 296 -9.79 -26.13 -14.49
C ILE A 296 -10.40 -25.75 -15.86
N ALA A 297 -10.95 -24.55 -15.98
CA ALA A 297 -11.54 -24.06 -17.22
C ALA A 297 -10.52 -24.05 -18.38
N LEU A 298 -9.29 -23.59 -18.12
CA LEU A 298 -8.23 -23.59 -19.13
C LEU A 298 -7.85 -25.00 -19.58
N VAL A 299 -7.71 -25.95 -18.65
CA VAL A 299 -7.41 -27.35 -18.99
C VAL A 299 -8.52 -27.95 -19.84
N LEU A 300 -9.78 -27.80 -19.45
CA LEU A 300 -10.94 -28.29 -20.19
C LEU A 300 -11.05 -27.64 -21.57
N LEU A 301 -10.92 -26.34 -21.64
CA LEU A 301 -11.03 -25.59 -22.90
C LEU A 301 -9.83 -25.87 -23.85
N ALA A 302 -8.65 -26.20 -23.32
CA ALA A 302 -7.50 -26.56 -24.12
C ALA A 302 -7.72 -27.90 -24.84
N ARG A 303 -8.56 -28.79 -24.32
CA ARG A 303 -8.87 -30.08 -24.96
C ARG A 303 -9.68 -29.95 -26.27
N PHE A 304 -10.55 -28.94 -26.34
CA PHE A 304 -11.52 -28.80 -27.45
C PHE A 304 -11.14 -27.72 -28.47
N ALA A 305 -10.10 -26.93 -28.25
CA ALA A 305 -9.76 -25.82 -29.11
C ALA A 305 -8.38 -25.99 -29.79
N PRO A 306 -8.17 -25.49 -31.00
CA PRO A 306 -6.86 -25.45 -31.63
C PRO A 306 -5.89 -24.58 -30.80
N TYR A 307 -4.56 -24.88 -30.91
CA TYR A 307 -3.53 -24.29 -30.07
C TYR A 307 -3.48 -22.76 -30.14
N TRP A 308 -3.74 -22.14 -31.28
CA TRP A 308 -3.75 -20.69 -31.46
C TRP A 308 -4.89 -19.98 -30.66
N LEU A 309 -6.05 -20.67 -30.49
CA LEU A 309 -7.14 -20.17 -29.66
C LEU A 309 -6.81 -20.19 -28.17
N VAL A 310 -5.86 -21.02 -27.71
CA VAL A 310 -5.44 -21.03 -26.30
C VAL A 310 -4.78 -19.72 -25.93
N GLY A 311 -3.97 -19.15 -26.84
CA GLY A 311 -3.37 -17.81 -26.64
C GLY A 311 -4.42 -16.72 -26.43
N ILE A 312 -5.47 -16.73 -27.25
CA ILE A 312 -6.58 -15.77 -27.11
C ILE A 312 -7.29 -15.95 -25.75
N LYS A 313 -7.48 -17.18 -25.27
CA LYS A 313 -8.10 -17.44 -23.96
C LYS A 313 -7.24 -16.97 -22.80
N ILE A 314 -5.91 -17.16 -22.87
CA ILE A 314 -4.97 -16.63 -21.88
C ILE A 314 -5.14 -15.10 -21.79
N LEU A 315 -5.14 -14.41 -22.93
CA LEU A 315 -5.31 -12.95 -22.97
C LEU A 315 -6.68 -12.52 -22.44
N ALA A 316 -7.76 -13.21 -22.83
CA ALA A 316 -9.11 -12.90 -22.37
C ALA A 316 -9.26 -13.09 -20.85
N PHE A 317 -8.81 -14.22 -20.30
CA PHE A 317 -8.89 -14.47 -18.84
C PHE A 317 -7.99 -13.53 -18.04
N SER A 318 -6.78 -13.24 -18.54
CA SER A 318 -5.91 -12.23 -17.92
C SER A 318 -6.54 -10.85 -17.95
N GLY A 319 -7.16 -10.46 -19.06
CA GLY A 319 -7.89 -9.18 -19.19
C GLY A 319 -9.07 -9.10 -18.23
N ILE A 320 -9.85 -10.16 -18.08
CA ILE A 320 -10.99 -10.22 -17.13
C ILE A 320 -10.48 -10.07 -15.68
N LEU A 321 -9.38 -10.76 -15.32
CA LEU A 321 -8.80 -10.65 -13.98
C LEU A 321 -8.31 -9.24 -13.68
N VAL A 322 -7.54 -8.64 -14.60
CA VAL A 322 -7.01 -7.29 -14.45
C VAL A 322 -8.14 -6.26 -14.38
N TYR A 323 -9.12 -6.37 -15.29
CA TYR A 323 -10.27 -5.46 -15.29
C TYR A 323 -11.12 -5.63 -14.02
N GLY A 324 -11.35 -6.86 -13.56
CA GLY A 324 -12.10 -7.13 -12.32
C GLY A 324 -11.43 -6.54 -11.07
N ALA A 325 -10.09 -6.68 -10.97
CA ALA A 325 -9.33 -6.07 -9.89
C ALA A 325 -9.36 -4.54 -9.95
N TYR A 326 -9.20 -3.97 -11.15
CA TYR A 326 -9.30 -2.53 -11.38
C TYR A 326 -10.71 -2.00 -11.04
N TYR A 327 -11.77 -2.71 -11.44
CA TYR A 327 -13.15 -2.35 -11.12
C TYR A 327 -13.42 -2.39 -9.61
N ALA A 328 -12.95 -3.44 -8.91
CA ALA A 328 -13.07 -3.55 -7.47
C ALA A 328 -12.31 -2.43 -6.73
N TRP A 329 -11.15 -2.04 -7.25
CA TRP A 329 -10.36 -0.92 -6.75
C TRP A 329 -11.07 0.42 -6.91
N THR A 330 -11.55 0.73 -8.10
CA THR A 330 -12.11 2.06 -8.41
C THR A 330 -13.49 2.31 -7.80
N HIS A 331 -14.32 1.26 -7.67
CA HIS A 331 -15.70 1.42 -7.21
C HIS A 331 -15.90 1.07 -5.74
N TYR A 332 -15.08 0.15 -5.19
CA TYR A 332 -15.27 -0.35 -3.83
C TYR A 332 -14.05 -0.16 -2.93
N LEU A 333 -12.92 0.32 -3.48
CA LEU A 333 -11.62 0.41 -2.79
C LEU A 333 -11.17 -0.96 -2.22
N TYR A 334 -11.53 -2.05 -2.90
CA TYR A 334 -11.14 -3.39 -2.49
C TYR A 334 -9.82 -3.79 -3.13
N LEU A 335 -8.88 -4.24 -2.30
CA LEU A 335 -7.62 -4.83 -2.74
C LEU A 335 -7.80 -6.34 -2.92
N LEU A 336 -8.05 -6.78 -4.16
CA LEU A 336 -8.09 -8.18 -4.55
C LEU A 336 -6.76 -8.58 -5.17
N ASP A 337 -6.18 -9.68 -4.70
CA ASP A 337 -4.91 -10.21 -5.21
C ASP A 337 -5.16 -11.11 -6.42
N ILE A 338 -4.78 -10.64 -7.60
CA ILE A 338 -4.85 -11.44 -8.84
C ILE A 338 -3.54 -12.15 -9.18
N THR A 339 -2.50 -12.06 -8.35
CA THR A 339 -1.17 -12.61 -8.65
C THR A 339 -1.21 -14.11 -8.87
N MET A 340 -1.85 -14.85 -7.95
CA MET A 340 -1.99 -16.32 -8.08
C MET A 340 -2.93 -16.74 -9.20
N PRO A 341 -4.16 -16.17 -9.33
CA PRO A 341 -5.01 -16.44 -10.49
C PRO A 341 -4.31 -16.17 -11.83
N LEU A 342 -3.63 -15.04 -11.95
CA LEU A 342 -2.93 -14.63 -13.18
C LEU A 342 -1.75 -15.57 -13.49
N ALA A 343 -0.94 -15.90 -12.48
CA ALA A 343 0.14 -16.88 -12.65
C ALA A 343 -0.40 -18.24 -13.10
N THR A 344 -1.53 -18.69 -12.55
CA THR A 344 -2.18 -19.94 -12.95
C THR A 344 -2.66 -19.88 -14.40
N VAL A 345 -3.31 -18.79 -14.82
CA VAL A 345 -3.75 -18.61 -16.22
C VAL A 345 -2.57 -18.69 -17.17
N ILE A 346 -1.47 -18.01 -16.84
CA ILE A 346 -0.27 -18.00 -17.70
C ILE A 346 0.39 -19.37 -17.73
N LEU A 347 0.70 -19.97 -16.58
CA LEU A 347 1.46 -21.23 -16.49
C LEU A 347 0.67 -22.41 -17.06
N VAL A 348 -0.61 -22.57 -16.69
CA VAL A 348 -1.47 -23.64 -17.19
C VAL A 348 -1.73 -23.43 -18.68
N GLY A 349 -1.94 -22.20 -19.12
CA GLY A 349 -2.10 -21.88 -20.53
C GLY A 349 -0.86 -22.22 -21.37
N LEU A 350 0.32 -21.78 -20.97
CA LEU A 350 1.58 -22.09 -21.64
C LEU A 350 1.86 -23.60 -21.67
N HIS A 351 1.65 -24.29 -20.54
CA HIS A 351 1.79 -25.74 -20.47
C HIS A 351 0.83 -26.47 -21.45
N SER A 352 -0.40 -26.01 -21.54
CA SER A 352 -1.40 -26.55 -22.46
C SER A 352 -1.02 -26.35 -23.92
N VAL A 353 -0.49 -25.17 -24.28
CA VAL A 353 0.04 -24.90 -25.63
C VAL A 353 1.21 -25.83 -25.96
N PHE A 354 2.16 -25.93 -25.01
CA PHE A 354 3.35 -26.77 -25.20
C PHE A 354 2.99 -28.23 -25.39
N ASN A 355 2.16 -28.80 -24.52
CA ASN A 355 1.75 -30.22 -24.64
C ASN A 355 1.03 -30.49 -25.96
N ARG A 356 0.20 -29.59 -26.41
CA ARG A 356 -0.52 -29.75 -27.66
C ARG A 356 0.41 -29.64 -28.87
N PHE A 357 1.33 -28.70 -28.87
CA PHE A 357 2.36 -28.60 -29.88
C PHE A 357 3.20 -29.87 -29.99
N VAL A 358 3.67 -30.41 -28.85
CA VAL A 358 4.43 -31.67 -28.82
C VAL A 358 3.59 -32.84 -29.34
N SER A 359 2.32 -32.94 -28.92
CA SER A 359 1.41 -33.98 -29.36
C SER A 359 1.18 -33.95 -30.87
N GLU A 360 0.90 -32.77 -31.44
CA GLU A 360 0.75 -32.60 -32.90
C GLU A 360 2.05 -32.91 -33.66
N TYR A 361 3.19 -32.47 -33.11
CA TYR A 361 4.50 -32.77 -33.72
C TYR A 361 4.78 -34.28 -33.76
N VAL A 362 4.55 -34.96 -32.63
CA VAL A 362 4.74 -36.44 -32.55
C VAL A 362 3.80 -37.16 -33.48
N GLN A 363 2.51 -36.75 -33.55
CA GLN A 363 1.56 -37.35 -34.51
C GLN A 363 1.99 -37.16 -35.96
N LYS A 364 2.42 -35.95 -36.35
CA LYS A 364 2.94 -35.68 -37.70
C LYS A 364 4.16 -36.54 -38.02
N GLN A 365 5.07 -36.72 -37.07
CA GLN A 365 6.24 -37.57 -37.25
C GLN A 365 5.87 -39.06 -37.35
N ALA A 366 4.89 -39.52 -36.55
CA ALA A 366 4.40 -40.91 -36.63
C ALA A 366 3.74 -41.20 -37.98
N ILE A 367 2.89 -40.30 -38.48
CA ILE A 367 2.29 -40.41 -39.82
C ILE A 367 3.39 -40.42 -40.87
N LYS A 368 4.38 -39.50 -40.79
CA LYS A 368 5.50 -39.49 -41.74
C LYS A 368 6.29 -40.79 -41.75
N LYS A 369 6.55 -41.43 -40.60
CA LYS A 369 7.23 -42.70 -40.50
C LYS A 369 6.39 -43.84 -41.11
N GLN A 370 5.08 -43.87 -40.92
CA GLN A 370 4.20 -44.87 -41.51
C GLN A 370 4.18 -44.80 -43.05
N PHE A 371 4.11 -43.58 -43.61
CA PHE A 371 4.11 -43.38 -45.06
C PHE A 371 5.51 -43.57 -45.69
N ALA A 372 6.60 -43.34 -44.97
CA ALA A 372 7.96 -43.52 -45.47
C ALA A 372 8.29 -45.00 -45.82
N GLY A 373 7.55 -45.96 -45.23
CA GLY A 373 7.68 -47.41 -45.58
C GLY A 373 6.96 -47.82 -46.88
N TYR A 374 6.01 -46.98 -47.35
CA TYR A 374 5.17 -47.33 -48.52
C TYR A 374 5.33 -46.38 -49.71
N CYS A 375 5.89 -45.22 -49.56
CA CYS A 375 6.06 -44.21 -50.61
C CYS A 375 7.51 -43.75 -50.71
N SER A 376 7.96 -43.39 -51.92
CA SER A 376 9.28 -42.80 -52.10
C SER A 376 9.37 -41.45 -51.40
N PRO A 377 10.57 -41.03 -50.92
CA PRO A 377 10.76 -39.75 -50.23
C PRO A 377 10.25 -38.54 -51.01
N THR A 378 10.30 -38.60 -52.31
CA THR A 378 9.84 -37.55 -53.24
C THR A 378 8.32 -37.39 -53.20
N VAL A 379 7.56 -38.51 -53.16
CA VAL A 379 6.10 -38.50 -53.08
C VAL A 379 5.62 -38.01 -51.71
N VAL A 380 6.30 -38.37 -50.63
CA VAL A 380 6.00 -37.86 -49.28
C VAL A 380 6.19 -36.35 -49.22
N ARG A 381 7.20 -35.82 -49.87
CA ARG A 381 7.49 -34.37 -49.93
C ARG A 381 6.42 -33.64 -50.75
N MET A 382 6.01 -34.17 -51.91
CA MET A 382 4.93 -33.58 -52.73
C MET A 382 3.59 -33.51 -51.97
N LEU A 383 3.24 -34.56 -51.21
CA LEU A 383 2.02 -34.58 -50.38
C LEU A 383 2.07 -33.60 -49.22
N GLN A 384 3.24 -33.23 -48.74
CA GLN A 384 3.41 -32.19 -47.70
C GLN A 384 3.29 -30.78 -48.27
N GLU A 385 3.79 -30.56 -49.48
CA GLU A 385 3.74 -29.25 -50.17
C GLU A 385 2.35 -28.95 -50.78
N ASN A 386 1.58 -30.01 -51.15
CA ASN A 386 0.20 -29.87 -51.64
C ASN A 386 -0.74 -30.91 -50.99
N PRO A 387 -1.39 -30.56 -49.86
CA PRO A 387 -2.32 -31.44 -49.15
C PRO A 387 -3.71 -31.57 -49.82
N ALA A 388 -3.86 -31.17 -51.07
CA ALA A 388 -5.10 -31.40 -51.81
C ALA A 388 -5.39 -32.90 -52.00
N PRO A 389 -6.65 -33.36 -51.88
CA PRO A 389 -6.96 -34.79 -52.07
C PRO A 389 -6.56 -35.24 -53.50
N VAL A 390 -5.62 -36.18 -53.56
CA VAL A 390 -5.23 -36.81 -54.84
C VAL A 390 -6.39 -37.68 -55.28
N SER A 391 -7.07 -37.28 -56.35
CA SER A 391 -8.12 -38.08 -56.98
C SER A 391 -7.46 -39.24 -57.68
N TYR A 392 -7.72 -40.46 -57.19
CA TYR A 392 -7.21 -41.72 -57.75
C TYR A 392 -7.97 -42.17 -59.02
N THR A 393 -8.34 -41.28 -59.93
CA THR A 393 -9.12 -41.62 -61.13
C THR A 393 -8.30 -42.18 -62.29
N HIS A 394 -6.97 -42.35 -62.18
CA HIS A 394 -6.14 -42.89 -63.30
C HIS A 394 -5.02 -43.87 -62.83
N LEU A 395 -5.36 -44.90 -62.07
CA LEU A 395 -4.52 -46.06 -61.91
C LEU A 395 -5.08 -47.18 -62.85
N THR A 396 -4.85 -47.08 -64.14
CA THR A 396 -4.97 -48.22 -65.04
C THR A 396 -3.77 -49.12 -64.78
N LEU A 397 -4.03 -50.33 -64.30
CA LEU A 397 -3.06 -51.38 -64.29
C LEU A 397 -2.74 -51.74 -65.76
N PRO A 398 -1.47 -51.88 -66.13
CA PRO A 398 -1.12 -52.44 -67.46
C PRO A 398 -1.63 -53.89 -67.53
N THR A 399 -2.54 -54.12 -68.44
CA THR A 399 -2.93 -55.47 -68.85
C THR A 399 -1.70 -56.16 -69.41
N MET A 400 -1.29 -57.28 -68.80
CA MET A 400 -0.36 -58.19 -69.38
C MET A 400 -1.11 -58.91 -70.48
N ASP A 401 -0.84 -58.59 -71.75
CA ASP A 401 -1.20 -59.40 -72.88
C ASP A 401 -0.31 -60.66 -72.90
N SER A 402 -0.92 -61.84 -72.72
CA SER A 402 -0.32 -63.13 -72.90
C SER A 402 -0.35 -63.49 -74.34
N VAL A 403 0.81 -63.84 -74.94
CA VAL A 403 0.97 -64.70 -76.07
C VAL A 403 1.75 -65.91 -75.63
#